data_41743e155a1fc9d455dc2552592a8301
#
_entry.id   41743e155a1fc9d455dc2552592a8301
#
_cell.length_a   1.000
_cell.length_b   1.000
_cell.length_c   1.000
_cell.angle_alpha   90.00
_cell.angle_beta   90.00
_cell.angle_gamma   90.00
#
_symmetry.space_group_name_H-M   'P 1'
#
loop_
_entity.id
_entity.type
_entity.pdbx_description
1 polymer ?
#
loop_
_entity_poly.entity_id
_entity_poly.type
_entity_poly.pdbx_seq_one_letter_code
_entity_poly.pdbx_strand_id
1 'polypeptide(L)'
;MTNNISPLKAILFLSLAYLMMSCSSDDPAPNKEPDEALIRMHVPPAYYNNVAYLVITDMDGKVLCTEKIINGTDTLYYAKETYSGRTINLYVLNQTPPYYHTTAYLNIKRGSDWGPSTINGLSGVKNPIKIKLINVPSFSYLTYGTNYASWTTSNIGDTTGRTSLNYIESGKAYAQVIQNGEAKHGFFDIDEASQSTTLDLSSLQPSIKKNVAAPIPGTLGGNFYLWGFETVDGYESNYLFMDRYYAGSDLDVFYPSKSFSRYSSFFSYSTDTRRYYEIRNGSLDLDYLPINFDAEIVKSSPADFSANFSGKFDFFYAYYRSLDGKTFIHVYGSKDTNQFSIPDFSGIVPLPKLNLSDLTLSYLKLHDLDGFDEDADYFKYYSTKPLVTSARERMVDVLE
;
A
#
# COMPACT_ATOMS: atom_id res chain seq x y z
N MET A 1 -34.16 3.96 82.14
CA MET A 1 -34.52 3.14 80.96
C MET A 1 -33.19 2.87 80.23
N THR A 2 -32.55 1.74 80.51
CA THR A 2 -31.29 1.33 79.90
C THR A 2 -31.62 0.46 78.65
N ASN A 3 -31.40 1.02 77.51
CA ASN A 3 -31.57 0.30 76.25
C ASN A 3 -30.39 -0.71 76.07
N ASN A 4 -30.66 -1.97 76.43
CA ASN A 4 -29.75 -3.09 76.13
C ASN A 4 -29.79 -3.38 74.60
N ILE A 5 -28.75 -2.95 73.88
CA ILE A 5 -28.52 -3.35 72.49
C ILE A 5 -28.09 -4.81 72.55
N SER A 6 -28.84 -5.70 71.96
CA SER A 6 -28.52 -7.12 71.86
C SER A 6 -27.17 -7.31 71.16
N PRO A 7 -26.24 -8.16 71.66
CA PRO A 7 -24.93 -8.39 71.11
C PRO A 7 -24.98 -8.86 69.63
N LEU A 8 -26.08 -9.46 69.21
CA LEU A 8 -26.33 -9.87 67.85
C LEU A 8 -26.45 -8.69 66.88
N LYS A 9 -27.05 -7.55 67.30
CA LYS A 9 -27.13 -6.34 66.51
C LYS A 9 -25.79 -5.61 66.38
N ALA A 10 -24.95 -5.68 67.38
CA ALA A 10 -23.61 -5.10 67.35
C ALA A 10 -22.67 -5.88 66.38
N ILE A 11 -22.79 -7.22 66.32
CA ILE A 11 -22.02 -8.05 65.39
C ILE A 11 -22.49 -7.82 63.94
N LEU A 12 -23.80 -7.66 63.71
CA LEU A 12 -24.34 -7.37 62.37
C LEU A 12 -23.92 -6.00 61.86
N PHE A 13 -23.80 -4.99 62.73
CA PHE A 13 -23.30 -3.65 62.37
C PHE A 13 -21.82 -3.63 62.10
N LEU A 14 -21.00 -4.41 62.82
CA LEU A 14 -19.57 -4.52 62.55
C LEU A 14 -19.29 -5.28 61.26
N SER A 15 -20.03 -6.34 60.96
CA SER A 15 -19.89 -7.07 59.70
C SER A 15 -20.30 -6.24 58.49
N LEU A 16 -21.33 -5.39 58.60
CA LEU A 16 -21.74 -4.47 57.53
C LEU A 16 -20.72 -3.35 57.32
N ALA A 17 -20.10 -2.84 58.41
CA ALA A 17 -19.02 -1.84 58.32
C ALA A 17 -17.76 -2.42 57.69
N TYR A 18 -17.43 -3.71 57.93
CA TYR A 18 -16.30 -4.38 57.29
C TYR A 18 -16.52 -4.67 55.79
N LEU A 19 -17.77 -4.95 55.41
CA LEU A 19 -18.13 -5.10 53.98
C LEU A 19 -18.11 -3.77 53.21
N MET A 20 -18.32 -2.65 53.88
CA MET A 20 -18.22 -1.32 53.26
C MET A 20 -16.79 -0.79 53.17
N MET A 21 -15.81 -1.39 53.86
CA MET A 21 -14.40 -1.02 53.80
C MET A 21 -13.59 -1.88 52.82
N SER A 22 -14.19 -2.91 52.19
CA SER A 22 -13.54 -3.69 51.10
C SER A 22 -13.95 -3.22 49.72
N CYS A 23 -14.36 -1.97 49.53
CA CYS A 23 -14.19 -1.31 48.25
C CYS A 23 -12.69 -1.08 48.10
N SER A 24 -12.01 -2.01 47.46
CA SER A 24 -10.77 -1.69 46.79
C SER A 24 -11.02 -0.41 45.99
N SER A 25 -10.30 0.63 46.31
CA SER A 25 -10.12 1.75 45.41
C SER A 25 -9.37 1.21 44.18
N ASP A 26 -10.08 0.62 43.24
CA ASP A 26 -9.75 0.77 41.86
C ASP A 26 -9.93 2.26 41.59
N ASP A 27 -8.92 3.05 41.99
CA ASP A 27 -8.78 4.38 41.47
C ASP A 27 -8.86 4.21 39.95
N PRO A 28 -9.85 4.79 39.27
CA PRO A 28 -9.87 4.76 37.84
C PRO A 28 -8.52 5.29 37.39
N ALA A 29 -7.77 4.51 36.61
CA ALA A 29 -6.50 4.94 36.06
C ALA A 29 -6.66 6.40 35.59
N PRO A 30 -5.78 7.32 35.99
CA PRO A 30 -5.94 8.74 35.70
C PRO A 30 -6.30 8.87 34.23
N ASN A 31 -7.42 9.57 33.94
CA ASN A 31 -7.89 9.85 32.59
C ASN A 31 -6.75 10.62 31.88
N LYS A 32 -5.85 9.88 31.22
CA LYS A 32 -4.78 10.50 30.43
C LYS A 32 -5.44 11.20 29.26
N GLU A 33 -5.08 12.44 29.04
CA GLU A 33 -5.58 13.22 27.93
C GLU A 33 -5.18 12.60 26.59
N PRO A 34 -6.03 12.67 25.54
CA PRO A 34 -5.67 12.16 24.21
C PRO A 34 -4.33 12.70 23.68
N ASP A 35 -3.98 13.93 24.02
CA ASP A 35 -2.72 14.59 23.64
C ASP A 35 -1.48 13.96 24.28
N GLU A 36 -1.65 13.15 25.35
CA GLU A 36 -0.56 12.39 25.97
C GLU A 36 -0.34 11.01 25.32
N ALA A 37 -1.22 10.57 24.43
CA ALA A 37 -1.05 9.30 23.76
C ALA A 37 0.21 9.29 22.87
N LEU A 38 0.86 8.13 22.79
CA LEU A 38 1.95 7.89 21.83
C LEU A 38 1.39 7.73 20.41
N ILE A 39 0.30 6.97 20.28
CA ILE A 39 -0.38 6.69 19.03
C ILE A 39 -1.83 6.27 19.29
N ARG A 40 -2.72 6.55 18.33
CA ARG A 40 -4.03 5.95 18.23
C ARG A 40 -4.02 4.89 17.12
N MET A 41 -4.50 3.67 17.40
CA MET A 41 -4.63 2.62 16.41
C MET A 41 -6.09 2.22 16.22
N HIS A 42 -6.57 2.32 15.00
CA HIS A 42 -7.84 1.75 14.57
C HIS A 42 -7.58 0.45 13.81
N VAL A 43 -7.91 -0.67 14.42
CA VAL A 43 -7.67 -2.01 13.85
C VAL A 43 -9.01 -2.61 13.42
N PRO A 44 -9.27 -2.81 12.12
CA PRO A 44 -10.51 -3.43 11.65
C PRO A 44 -10.71 -4.85 12.19
N PRO A 45 -11.97 -5.34 12.25
CA PRO A 45 -12.24 -6.75 12.55
C PRO A 45 -11.48 -7.69 11.61
N ALA A 46 -10.88 -8.74 12.15
CA ALA A 46 -10.14 -9.76 11.41
C ALA A 46 -8.95 -9.26 10.56
N TYR A 47 -8.39 -8.08 10.87
CA TYR A 47 -7.25 -7.53 10.15
C TYR A 47 -5.98 -8.39 10.31
N TYR A 48 -5.68 -8.81 11.53
CA TYR A 48 -4.63 -9.79 11.81
C TYR A 48 -5.24 -11.17 11.99
N ASN A 49 -4.85 -12.13 11.17
CA ASN A 49 -5.32 -13.51 11.26
C ASN A 49 -4.78 -14.24 12.49
N ASN A 50 -3.70 -13.71 13.10
CA ASN A 50 -3.01 -14.31 14.24
C ASN A 50 -2.60 -13.22 15.26
N VAL A 51 -1.73 -13.60 16.18
CA VAL A 51 -1.26 -12.69 17.23
C VAL A 51 -0.35 -11.63 16.64
N ALA A 52 -0.67 -10.38 16.90
CA ALA A 52 0.19 -9.23 16.58
C ALA A 52 0.52 -8.45 17.86
N TYR A 53 1.71 -7.89 17.90
CA TYR A 53 2.20 -7.04 18.98
C TYR A 53 2.62 -5.68 18.44
N LEU A 54 2.35 -4.68 19.27
CA LEU A 54 2.86 -3.33 19.12
C LEU A 54 4.04 -3.13 20.06
N VAL A 55 5.14 -2.59 19.55
CA VAL A 55 6.25 -2.08 20.34
C VAL A 55 6.50 -0.64 19.92
N ILE A 56 6.54 0.28 20.88
CA ILE A 56 6.86 1.68 20.65
C ILE A 56 8.13 2.00 21.40
N THR A 57 9.09 2.64 20.72
CA THR A 57 10.33 3.11 21.33
C THR A 57 10.49 4.61 21.15
N ASP A 58 11.36 5.21 21.97
CA ASP A 58 11.93 6.51 21.65
C ASP A 58 12.96 6.40 20.50
N MET A 59 13.59 7.51 20.18
CA MET A 59 14.58 7.59 19.10
C MET A 59 15.89 6.87 19.42
N ASP A 60 16.18 6.63 20.71
CA ASP A 60 17.36 5.91 21.21
C ASP A 60 17.09 4.39 21.36
N GLY A 61 15.88 3.93 21.02
CA GLY A 61 15.48 2.52 21.10
C GLY A 61 14.97 2.08 22.48
N LYS A 62 14.82 2.99 23.46
CA LYS A 62 14.19 2.66 24.75
C LYS A 62 12.71 2.36 24.54
N VAL A 63 12.24 1.20 25.04
CA VAL A 63 10.85 0.78 24.93
C VAL A 63 9.95 1.66 25.82
N LEU A 64 8.99 2.33 25.20
CA LEU A 64 7.99 3.17 25.85
C LEU A 64 6.68 2.41 26.10
N CYS A 65 6.28 1.54 25.17
CA CYS A 65 5.06 0.76 25.23
C CYS A 65 5.24 -0.59 24.55
N THR A 66 4.60 -1.62 25.08
CA THR A 66 4.52 -2.95 24.47
C THR A 66 3.15 -3.53 24.78
N GLU A 67 2.37 -3.81 23.74
CA GLU A 67 0.99 -4.29 23.89
C GLU A 67 0.63 -5.30 22.80
N LYS A 68 -0.30 -6.18 23.12
CA LYS A 68 -0.93 -7.04 22.12
C LYS A 68 -1.96 -6.25 21.33
N ILE A 69 -1.93 -6.35 20.01
CA ILE A 69 -2.92 -5.72 19.14
C ILE A 69 -4.19 -6.54 19.12
N ILE A 70 -5.34 -5.89 19.30
CA ILE A 70 -6.67 -6.52 19.30
C ILE A 70 -7.44 -6.05 18.06
N ASN A 71 -7.90 -6.99 17.26
CA ASN A 71 -8.75 -6.70 16.11
C ASN A 71 -10.11 -6.11 16.53
N GLY A 72 -10.64 -5.21 15.71
CA GLY A 72 -11.94 -4.58 15.93
C GLY A 72 -11.94 -3.52 17.03
N THR A 73 -10.77 -2.96 17.38
CA THR A 73 -10.63 -1.95 18.42
C THR A 73 -10.11 -0.61 17.88
N ASP A 74 -10.47 0.44 18.60
CA ASP A 74 -9.87 1.78 18.50
C ASP A 74 -9.19 2.06 19.83
N THR A 75 -7.85 2.02 19.85
CA THR A 75 -7.07 2.00 21.09
C THR A 75 -6.05 3.13 21.09
N LEU A 76 -5.99 3.87 22.20
CA LEU A 76 -4.93 4.82 22.49
C LEU A 76 -3.83 4.12 23.29
N TYR A 77 -2.58 4.23 22.83
CA TYR A 77 -1.42 3.67 23.49
C TYR A 77 -0.60 4.76 24.18
N TYR A 78 -0.20 4.53 25.40
CA TYR A 78 0.50 5.48 26.25
C TYR A 78 1.86 4.96 26.68
N ALA A 79 2.78 5.87 26.95
CA ALA A 79 4.05 5.50 27.54
C ALA A 79 3.85 4.98 28.99
N LYS A 80 4.62 3.97 29.39
CA LYS A 80 4.65 3.45 30.78
C LYS A 80 5.23 4.46 31.76
N GLU A 81 6.15 5.30 31.27
CA GLU A 81 6.79 6.38 32.02
C GLU A 81 6.53 7.71 31.28
N THR A 82 6.78 8.83 31.96
CA THR A 82 6.65 10.16 31.34
C THR A 82 7.59 10.27 30.15
N TYR A 83 7.03 10.60 28.98
CA TYR A 83 7.76 10.82 27.75
C TYR A 83 7.42 12.18 27.18
N SER A 84 8.44 13.04 27.01
CA SER A 84 8.30 14.39 26.48
C SER A 84 8.74 14.55 25.03
N GLY A 85 9.21 13.47 24.39
CA GLY A 85 9.63 13.50 22.99
C GLY A 85 8.47 13.74 22.04
N ARG A 86 8.78 14.34 20.91
CA ARG A 86 7.79 14.66 19.85
C ARG A 86 7.61 13.55 18.83
N THR A 87 8.60 12.65 18.73
CA THR A 87 8.65 11.57 17.74
C THR A 87 8.94 10.24 18.41
N ILE A 88 8.48 9.18 17.79
CA ILE A 88 8.60 7.79 18.26
C ILE A 88 8.94 6.88 17.08
N ASN A 89 9.44 5.68 17.38
CA ASN A 89 9.47 4.58 16.43
C ASN A 89 8.39 3.57 16.81
N LEU A 90 7.65 3.10 15.81
CA LEU A 90 6.57 2.15 15.95
C LEU A 90 6.93 0.85 15.24
N TYR A 91 6.80 -0.26 15.93
CA TYR A 91 7.01 -1.60 15.38
C TYR A 91 5.75 -2.44 15.55
N VAL A 92 5.26 -2.99 14.44
CA VAL A 92 4.16 -3.95 14.42
C VAL A 92 4.74 -5.32 14.07
N LEU A 93 4.68 -6.23 15.02
CA LEU A 93 5.18 -7.60 14.87
C LEU A 93 3.99 -8.54 14.69
N ASN A 94 3.90 -9.20 13.54
CA ASN A 94 2.83 -10.12 13.21
C ASN A 94 3.41 -11.49 12.88
N GLN A 95 2.87 -12.53 13.51
CA GLN A 95 3.24 -13.90 13.27
C GLN A 95 2.09 -14.65 12.58
N THR A 96 2.33 -15.11 11.38
CA THR A 96 1.46 -16.04 10.65
C THR A 96 2.28 -17.27 10.29
N PRO A 97 2.37 -18.30 11.18
CA PRO A 97 3.26 -19.43 10.96
C PRO A 97 3.10 -20.05 9.56
N PRO A 98 4.22 -20.34 8.85
CA PRO A 98 5.62 -20.23 9.31
C PRO A 98 6.26 -18.85 9.14
N TYR A 99 5.48 -17.81 8.84
CA TYR A 99 6.00 -16.49 8.48
C TYR A 99 5.98 -15.52 9.65
N TYR A 100 7.02 -14.66 9.69
CA TYR A 100 7.20 -13.56 10.64
C TYR A 100 7.33 -12.25 9.89
N HIS A 101 6.47 -11.29 10.21
CA HIS A 101 6.47 -9.97 9.60
C HIS A 101 6.69 -8.91 10.67
N THR A 102 7.65 -8.06 10.47
CA THR A 102 7.83 -6.85 11.26
C THR A 102 7.67 -5.65 10.34
N THR A 103 6.82 -4.72 10.72
CA THR A 103 6.69 -3.43 10.05
C THR A 103 7.18 -2.36 11.01
N ALA A 104 8.22 -1.63 10.63
CA ALA A 104 8.79 -0.53 11.38
C ALA A 104 8.43 0.80 10.70
N TYR A 105 7.92 1.74 11.49
CA TYR A 105 7.69 3.12 11.10
C TYR A 105 8.58 3.99 11.97
N LEU A 106 9.57 4.64 11.36
CA LEU A 106 10.62 5.34 12.07
C LEU A 106 10.35 6.85 12.11
N ASN A 107 10.63 7.47 13.24
CA ASN A 107 10.55 8.92 13.41
C ASN A 107 9.15 9.48 13.12
N ILE A 108 8.09 8.78 13.54
CA ILE A 108 6.71 9.25 13.40
C ILE A 108 6.36 10.25 14.51
N LYS A 109 5.46 11.17 14.20
CA LYS A 109 4.98 12.16 15.17
C LYS A 109 4.18 11.47 16.27
N ARG A 110 4.47 11.80 17.54
CA ARG A 110 3.66 11.38 18.66
C ARG A 110 2.22 11.89 18.52
N GLY A 111 1.26 11.05 18.88
CA GLY A 111 -0.18 11.35 18.75
C GLY A 111 -0.76 11.08 17.37
N SER A 112 0.04 10.52 16.44
CA SER A 112 -0.46 10.13 15.12
C SER A 112 -1.53 9.04 15.19
N ASP A 113 -2.42 9.02 14.19
CA ASP A 113 -3.43 7.99 14.01
C ASP A 113 -2.94 6.92 13.03
N TRP A 114 -3.08 5.67 13.40
CA TRP A 114 -2.84 4.53 12.54
C TRP A 114 -4.15 3.77 12.28
N GLY A 115 -4.42 3.48 11.03
CA GLY A 115 -5.51 2.61 10.64
C GLY A 115 -5.35 2.20 9.18
N PRO A 116 -5.46 0.91 8.84
CA PRO A 116 -5.48 0.51 7.46
C PRO A 116 -6.70 1.11 6.79
N SER A 117 -6.53 1.62 5.57
CA SER A 117 -7.66 2.04 4.77
C SER A 117 -8.55 0.81 4.53
N THR A 118 -9.79 0.87 4.98
CA THR A 118 -10.80 -0.06 4.52
C THR A 118 -11.06 0.26 3.07
N ILE A 119 -10.41 -0.48 2.18
CA ILE A 119 -10.85 -0.51 0.78
C ILE A 119 -12.23 -1.13 0.85
N ASN A 120 -13.27 -0.31 0.81
CA ASN A 120 -14.62 -0.80 0.59
C ASN A 120 -14.54 -1.60 -0.71
N GLY A 121 -14.84 -2.90 -0.60
CA GLY A 121 -14.78 -3.80 -1.75
C GLY A 121 -15.53 -3.18 -2.92
N LEU A 122 -15.03 -3.38 -4.12
CA LEU A 122 -15.60 -2.86 -5.36
C LEU A 122 -17.10 -3.13 -5.39
N SER A 123 -17.89 -2.09 -5.13
CA SER A 123 -19.34 -2.15 -5.27
C SER A 123 -19.68 -2.01 -6.74
N GLY A 124 -20.55 -2.82 -7.28
CA GLY A 124 -21.00 -2.70 -8.66
C GLY A 124 -20.42 -3.70 -9.65
N VAL A 125 -19.52 -4.59 -9.22
CA VAL A 125 -19.01 -5.65 -10.11
C VAL A 125 -20.12 -6.63 -10.45
N LYS A 126 -20.36 -6.79 -11.73
CA LYS A 126 -21.37 -7.69 -12.28
C LYS A 126 -20.79 -9.10 -12.52
N ASN A 127 -21.68 -9.99 -12.87
CA ASN A 127 -21.31 -11.34 -13.28
C ASN A 127 -20.36 -11.33 -14.48
N PRO A 128 -19.52 -12.36 -14.64
CA PRO A 128 -18.62 -12.45 -15.78
C PRO A 128 -19.38 -12.53 -17.10
N ILE A 129 -18.84 -11.84 -18.12
CA ILE A 129 -19.35 -11.91 -19.48
C ILE A 129 -18.47 -12.82 -20.34
N LYS A 130 -19.07 -13.38 -21.40
CA LYS A 130 -18.36 -14.09 -22.46
C LYS A 130 -17.97 -13.11 -23.56
N ILE A 131 -16.68 -13.03 -23.87
CA ILE A 131 -16.17 -12.24 -25.00
C ILE A 131 -15.84 -13.18 -26.16
N LYS A 132 -16.39 -12.88 -27.33
CA LYS A 132 -16.07 -13.55 -28.58
C LYS A 132 -15.36 -12.56 -29.52
N LEU A 133 -14.19 -12.96 -30.00
CA LEU A 133 -13.45 -12.20 -31.02
C LEU A 133 -13.80 -12.73 -32.43
N ILE A 134 -14.06 -11.84 -33.36
CA ILE A 134 -14.26 -12.19 -34.79
C ILE A 134 -13.44 -11.27 -35.69
N ASN A 135 -13.15 -11.72 -36.89
CA ASN A 135 -12.37 -11.00 -37.90
C ASN A 135 -11.01 -10.54 -37.35
N VAL A 136 -10.35 -11.42 -36.58
CA VAL A 136 -9.06 -11.12 -35.90
C VAL A 136 -7.97 -10.98 -36.98
N PRO A 137 -7.37 -9.78 -37.15
CA PRO A 137 -6.24 -9.60 -38.04
C PRO A 137 -4.97 -10.24 -37.47
N SER A 138 -3.90 -10.27 -38.26
CA SER A 138 -2.57 -10.49 -37.64
C SER A 138 -2.23 -9.33 -36.71
N PHE A 139 -1.55 -9.62 -35.59
CA PHE A 139 -1.20 -8.62 -34.61
C PHE A 139 0.16 -8.92 -33.95
N SER A 140 0.80 -7.86 -33.43
CA SER A 140 1.91 -7.98 -32.50
C SER A 140 1.41 -8.06 -31.06
N TYR A 141 0.37 -7.26 -30.76
CA TYR A 141 -0.32 -7.26 -29.46
C TYR A 141 -1.83 -7.07 -29.68
N LEU A 142 -2.60 -7.78 -28.91
CA LEU A 142 -4.04 -7.65 -28.79
C LEU A 142 -4.42 -7.45 -27.33
N THR A 143 -4.99 -6.30 -26.99
CA THR A 143 -5.60 -6.02 -25.71
C THR A 143 -7.11 -6.01 -25.87
N TYR A 144 -7.83 -6.73 -25.03
CA TYR A 144 -9.29 -6.68 -24.99
C TYR A 144 -9.79 -6.85 -23.56
N GLY A 145 -10.98 -6.34 -23.28
CA GLY A 145 -11.53 -6.39 -21.94
C GLY A 145 -12.83 -5.64 -21.80
N THR A 146 -13.14 -5.30 -20.58
CA THR A 146 -14.28 -4.53 -20.14
C THR A 146 -13.78 -3.26 -19.43
N ASN A 147 -14.72 -2.48 -18.90
CA ASN A 147 -14.39 -1.36 -18.00
C ASN A 147 -13.93 -1.79 -16.58
N TYR A 148 -13.62 -3.06 -16.37
CA TYR A 148 -13.15 -3.59 -15.06
C TYR A 148 -11.98 -4.58 -15.18
N ALA A 149 -12.00 -5.43 -16.20
CA ALA A 149 -11.00 -6.47 -16.39
C ALA A 149 -10.53 -6.52 -17.84
N SER A 150 -9.26 -6.79 -18.05
CA SER A 150 -8.62 -6.82 -19.34
C SER A 150 -7.69 -8.01 -19.51
N TRP A 151 -7.40 -8.33 -20.75
CA TRP A 151 -6.44 -9.33 -21.16
C TRP A 151 -5.57 -8.81 -22.30
N THR A 152 -4.28 -9.00 -22.20
CA THR A 152 -3.30 -8.67 -23.25
C THR A 152 -2.58 -9.94 -23.69
N THR A 153 -2.45 -10.14 -25.00
CA THR A 153 -1.74 -11.28 -25.59
C THR A 153 -0.93 -10.87 -26.81
N SER A 154 0.20 -11.53 -27.01
CA SER A 154 1.00 -11.49 -28.23
C SER A 154 0.92 -12.79 -29.02
N ASN A 155 0.13 -13.77 -28.54
CA ASN A 155 0.01 -15.09 -29.14
C ASN A 155 -1.21 -15.18 -30.06
N ILE A 156 -1.00 -15.34 -31.34
CA ILE A 156 -2.05 -15.51 -32.36
C ILE A 156 -2.93 -16.76 -32.09
N GLY A 157 -2.39 -17.79 -31.44
CA GLY A 157 -3.17 -18.97 -31.08
C GLY A 157 -4.24 -18.73 -29.99
N ASP A 158 -4.21 -17.59 -29.32
CA ASP A 158 -5.12 -17.22 -28.23
C ASP A 158 -6.31 -16.35 -28.70
N THR A 159 -6.70 -16.51 -29.97
CA THR A 159 -7.71 -15.66 -30.64
C THR A 159 -9.16 -16.06 -30.39
N THR A 160 -9.39 -17.13 -29.65
CA THR A 160 -10.76 -17.60 -29.32
C THR A 160 -11.47 -16.76 -28.26
N GLY A 161 -10.75 -15.79 -27.69
CA GLY A 161 -11.23 -14.95 -26.61
C GLY A 161 -11.28 -15.67 -25.26
N ARG A 162 -10.97 -14.99 -24.19
CA ARG A 162 -11.19 -15.51 -22.84
C ARG A 162 -12.64 -15.33 -22.45
N THR A 163 -13.22 -16.41 -21.97
CA THR A 163 -14.64 -16.59 -21.83
C THR A 163 -15.22 -16.05 -20.51
N SER A 164 -14.46 -15.32 -19.70
CA SER A 164 -15.01 -14.87 -18.42
C SER A 164 -14.23 -13.66 -17.89
N LEU A 165 -14.68 -12.47 -18.26
CA LEU A 165 -14.22 -11.21 -17.68
C LEU A 165 -15.37 -10.54 -16.95
N ASN A 166 -15.08 -9.97 -15.78
CA ASN A 166 -16.07 -9.17 -15.06
C ASN A 166 -16.24 -7.80 -15.73
N TYR A 167 -17.40 -7.17 -15.55
CA TYR A 167 -17.67 -5.81 -15.99
C TYR A 167 -18.49 -5.04 -14.95
N ILE A 168 -18.44 -3.73 -15.02
CA ILE A 168 -19.30 -2.83 -14.24
C ILE A 168 -20.47 -2.38 -15.10
N GLU A 169 -21.65 -2.29 -14.51
CA GLU A 169 -22.89 -1.88 -15.14
C GLU A 169 -22.73 -0.64 -16.02
N SER A 170 -23.38 -0.61 -17.15
CA SER A 170 -23.30 0.45 -18.18
C SER A 170 -21.93 0.58 -18.88
N GLY A 171 -20.98 -0.29 -18.58
CA GLY A 171 -19.69 -0.32 -19.26
C GLY A 171 -19.76 -0.93 -20.64
N LYS A 172 -18.70 -0.69 -21.42
CA LYS A 172 -18.50 -1.29 -22.74
C LYS A 172 -17.37 -2.30 -22.69
N ALA A 173 -17.36 -3.23 -23.63
CA ALA A 173 -16.16 -3.97 -23.93
C ALA A 173 -15.22 -3.13 -24.81
N TYR A 174 -13.94 -3.41 -24.72
CA TYR A 174 -12.89 -2.70 -25.44
C TYR A 174 -11.97 -3.68 -26.15
N ALA A 175 -11.47 -3.31 -27.31
CA ALA A 175 -10.37 -4.00 -27.96
C ALA A 175 -9.41 -3.02 -28.61
N GLN A 176 -8.12 -3.36 -28.57
CA GLN A 176 -7.05 -2.66 -29.29
C GLN A 176 -6.13 -3.71 -29.94
N VAL A 177 -5.84 -3.50 -31.21
CA VAL A 177 -4.90 -4.30 -32.00
C VAL A 177 -3.72 -3.44 -32.36
N ILE A 178 -2.52 -3.92 -32.08
CA ILE A 178 -1.25 -3.30 -32.52
C ILE A 178 -0.63 -4.19 -33.58
N GLN A 179 -0.34 -3.61 -34.73
CA GLN A 179 0.28 -4.29 -35.86
C GLN A 179 1.21 -3.33 -36.61
N ASN A 180 2.44 -3.77 -36.89
CA ASN A 180 3.42 -3.00 -37.68
C ASN A 180 3.65 -1.55 -37.17
N GLY A 181 3.62 -1.32 -35.87
CA GLY A 181 3.83 0.00 -35.28
C GLY A 181 2.63 0.96 -35.39
N GLU A 182 1.47 0.46 -35.75
CA GLU A 182 0.18 1.15 -35.75
C GLU A 182 -0.81 0.44 -34.83
N ALA A 183 -1.77 1.16 -34.29
CA ALA A 183 -2.82 0.58 -33.48
C ALA A 183 -4.23 1.02 -33.93
N LYS A 184 -5.18 0.11 -33.74
CA LYS A 184 -6.60 0.38 -33.91
C LYS A 184 -7.35 -0.07 -32.67
N HIS A 185 -8.42 0.64 -32.31
CA HIS A 185 -9.23 0.35 -31.14
C HIS A 185 -10.73 0.42 -31.42
N GLY A 186 -11.53 -0.16 -30.55
CA GLY A 186 -12.99 -0.06 -30.60
C GLY A 186 -13.62 -0.31 -29.24
N PHE A 187 -14.83 0.27 -29.06
CA PHE A 187 -15.71 0.03 -27.93
C PHE A 187 -16.97 -0.65 -28.42
N PHE A 188 -17.39 -1.70 -27.73
CA PHE A 188 -18.48 -2.57 -28.10
C PHE A 188 -19.51 -2.65 -26.99
N ASP A 189 -20.77 -2.63 -27.34
CA ASP A 189 -21.83 -2.78 -26.34
C ASP A 189 -21.85 -4.19 -25.76
N ILE A 190 -22.14 -4.28 -24.45
CA ILE A 190 -22.31 -5.53 -23.74
C ILE A 190 -23.79 -5.87 -23.75
N ASP A 191 -24.16 -7.04 -24.27
CA ASP A 191 -25.50 -7.59 -24.11
C ASP A 191 -25.63 -8.17 -22.69
N GLU A 192 -26.21 -7.37 -21.80
CA GLU A 192 -26.40 -7.75 -20.39
C GLU A 192 -27.36 -8.96 -20.25
N ALA A 193 -28.34 -9.10 -21.16
CA ALA A 193 -29.31 -10.18 -21.11
C ALA A 193 -28.68 -11.55 -21.42
N SER A 194 -27.77 -11.60 -22.39
CA SER A 194 -27.04 -12.83 -22.73
C SER A 194 -25.72 -12.97 -21.99
N GLN A 195 -25.33 -11.95 -21.21
CA GLN A 195 -24.02 -11.87 -20.55
C GLN A 195 -22.87 -12.16 -21.53
N SER A 196 -22.93 -11.54 -22.70
CA SER A 196 -21.94 -11.75 -23.75
C SER A 196 -21.72 -10.50 -24.60
N THR A 197 -20.58 -10.47 -25.30
CA THR A 197 -20.30 -9.47 -26.32
C THR A 197 -19.47 -10.07 -27.45
N THR A 198 -19.66 -9.55 -28.66
CA THR A 198 -18.82 -9.91 -29.81
C THR A 198 -18.01 -8.70 -30.23
N LEU A 199 -16.70 -8.84 -30.21
CA LEU A 199 -15.77 -7.81 -30.67
C LEU A 199 -15.39 -8.10 -32.12
N ASP A 200 -15.96 -7.34 -33.04
CA ASP A 200 -15.60 -7.41 -34.47
C ASP A 200 -14.39 -6.53 -34.73
N LEU A 201 -13.22 -7.14 -34.83
CA LEU A 201 -11.96 -6.43 -34.98
C LEU A 201 -11.77 -5.80 -36.38
N SER A 202 -12.65 -6.09 -37.34
CA SER A 202 -12.66 -5.40 -38.63
C SER A 202 -13.22 -3.95 -38.55
N SER A 203 -13.98 -3.64 -37.50
CA SER A 203 -14.60 -2.34 -37.26
C SER A 203 -13.76 -1.35 -36.48
N LEU A 204 -12.53 -1.72 -36.10
CA LEU A 204 -11.64 -0.89 -35.25
C LEU A 204 -11.21 0.40 -35.98
N GLN A 205 -11.19 1.49 -35.22
CA GLN A 205 -10.76 2.81 -35.65
C GLN A 205 -9.29 3.08 -35.29
N PRO A 206 -8.55 3.94 -36.00
CA PRO A 206 -7.18 4.29 -35.67
C PRO A 206 -7.04 4.83 -34.25
N SER A 207 -6.00 4.40 -33.54
CA SER A 207 -5.59 4.95 -32.23
C SER A 207 -4.66 6.14 -32.42
N ILE A 208 -4.63 7.03 -31.42
CA ILE A 208 -3.58 8.05 -31.33
C ILE A 208 -2.28 7.35 -30.93
N LYS A 209 -1.20 7.76 -31.56
CA LYS A 209 0.16 7.31 -31.27
C LYS A 209 0.97 8.45 -30.68
N LYS A 210 1.67 8.19 -29.57
CA LYS A 210 2.67 9.08 -28.98
C LYS A 210 3.94 8.29 -28.68
N ASN A 211 5.10 8.78 -29.09
CA ASN A 211 6.37 8.24 -28.65
C ASN A 211 6.68 8.75 -27.26
N VAL A 212 7.06 7.86 -26.35
CA VAL A 212 7.49 8.12 -24.98
C VAL A 212 8.92 7.66 -24.84
N ALA A 213 9.80 8.59 -24.51
CA ALA A 213 11.20 8.29 -24.27
C ALA A 213 11.46 8.10 -22.77
N ALA A 214 12.30 7.14 -22.41
CA ALA A 214 12.85 7.03 -21.07
C ALA A 214 13.76 8.23 -20.81
N PRO A 215 13.58 8.93 -19.68
CA PRO A 215 14.24 10.22 -19.44
C PRO A 215 15.74 10.08 -19.08
N ILE A 216 16.26 8.86 -18.93
CA ILE A 216 17.66 8.60 -18.54
C ILE A 216 18.36 7.84 -19.67
N PRO A 217 19.52 8.33 -20.15
CA PRO A 217 20.33 7.61 -21.11
C PRO A 217 20.81 6.25 -20.59
N GLY A 218 20.93 5.26 -21.47
CA GLY A 218 21.37 3.91 -21.10
C GLY A 218 20.27 3.05 -20.46
N THR A 219 19.02 3.44 -20.60
CA THR A 219 17.88 2.63 -20.16
C THR A 219 17.83 1.30 -20.89
N LEU A 220 17.70 0.21 -20.14
CA LEU A 220 17.63 -1.17 -20.66
C LEU A 220 16.22 -1.52 -21.14
N GLY A 221 15.21 -0.87 -20.59
CA GLY A 221 13.78 -1.10 -20.84
C GLY A 221 12.97 -1.06 -19.57
N GLY A 222 11.70 -1.43 -19.67
CA GLY A 222 10.78 -1.42 -18.54
C GLY A 222 9.36 -1.81 -18.91
N ASN A 223 8.40 -1.40 -18.05
CA ASN A 223 6.98 -1.64 -18.27
C ASN A 223 6.24 -0.32 -18.39
N PHE A 224 5.21 -0.35 -19.19
CA PHE A 224 4.28 0.76 -19.34
C PHE A 224 2.84 0.27 -19.31
N TYR A 225 2.04 0.94 -18.48
CA TYR A 225 0.59 0.70 -18.40
C TYR A 225 -0.13 2.02 -18.58
N LEU A 226 -1.27 1.99 -19.26
CA LEU A 226 -2.14 3.16 -19.43
C LEU A 226 -3.60 2.75 -19.29
N TRP A 227 -4.28 3.41 -18.34
CA TRP A 227 -5.72 3.25 -18.13
C TRP A 227 -6.45 4.56 -18.39
N GLY A 228 -7.70 4.45 -18.89
CA GLY A 228 -8.65 5.55 -18.96
C GLY A 228 -9.87 5.27 -18.10
N PHE A 229 -10.33 6.26 -17.36
CA PHE A 229 -11.46 6.21 -16.43
C PHE A 229 -12.61 7.08 -16.94
N GLU A 230 -13.82 6.53 -16.94
CA GLU A 230 -15.02 7.28 -17.37
C GLU A 230 -15.50 8.27 -16.30
N THR A 231 -15.17 8.04 -15.02
CA THR A 231 -15.52 8.91 -13.90
C THR A 231 -14.27 9.46 -13.20
N VAL A 232 -14.38 10.65 -12.61
CA VAL A 232 -13.27 11.28 -11.90
C VAL A 232 -12.97 10.54 -10.58
N ASP A 233 -14.01 10.17 -9.86
CA ASP A 233 -13.90 9.63 -8.48
C ASP A 233 -13.90 8.11 -8.41
N GLY A 234 -14.18 7.42 -9.53
CA GLY A 234 -14.26 5.95 -9.56
C GLY A 234 -12.94 5.30 -9.97
N TYR A 235 -12.45 4.37 -9.16
CA TYR A 235 -11.42 3.41 -9.59
C TYR A 235 -12.04 2.20 -10.28
N GLU A 236 -13.36 2.10 -10.24
CA GLU A 236 -14.12 0.91 -10.59
C GLU A 236 -14.31 0.77 -12.09
N SER A 237 -14.43 1.92 -12.83
CA SER A 237 -14.67 1.88 -14.26
C SER A 237 -13.43 2.35 -15.02
N ASN A 238 -12.56 1.41 -15.39
CA ASN A 238 -11.33 1.71 -16.12
C ASN A 238 -11.09 0.76 -17.29
N TYR A 239 -10.55 1.31 -18.37
CA TYR A 239 -10.11 0.55 -19.53
C TYR A 239 -8.59 0.52 -19.58
N LEU A 240 -8.01 -0.65 -19.67
CA LEU A 240 -6.59 -0.80 -19.94
C LEU A 240 -6.34 -0.62 -21.44
N PHE A 241 -5.66 0.46 -21.81
CA PHE A 241 -5.29 0.73 -23.21
C PHE A 241 -3.95 0.10 -23.56
N MET A 242 -3.04 0.05 -22.60
CA MET A 242 -1.72 -0.47 -22.83
C MET A 242 -1.18 -1.20 -21.60
N ASP A 243 -0.61 -2.37 -21.84
CA ASP A 243 0.12 -3.20 -20.89
C ASP A 243 1.28 -3.79 -21.70
N ARG A 244 2.46 -3.20 -21.55
CA ARG A 244 3.58 -3.57 -22.41
C ARG A 244 4.91 -3.47 -21.70
N TYR A 245 5.69 -4.55 -21.85
CA TYR A 245 7.13 -4.49 -21.66
C TYR A 245 7.78 -3.90 -22.92
N TYR A 246 8.77 -3.05 -22.75
CA TYR A 246 9.59 -2.49 -23.83
C TYR A 246 11.08 -2.67 -23.53
N ALA A 247 11.89 -2.76 -24.59
CA ALA A 247 13.34 -2.80 -24.50
C ALA A 247 13.92 -1.51 -25.12
N GLY A 248 15.01 -1.01 -24.54
CA GLY A 248 15.62 0.24 -24.96
C GLY A 248 14.98 1.49 -24.34
N SER A 249 15.18 2.63 -24.99
CA SER A 249 14.83 3.95 -24.44
C SER A 249 13.50 4.51 -24.92
N ASP A 250 12.88 3.92 -25.94
CA ASP A 250 11.70 4.49 -26.61
C ASP A 250 10.54 3.51 -26.65
N LEU A 251 9.35 4.04 -26.43
CA LEU A 251 8.11 3.29 -26.45
C LEU A 251 7.02 4.03 -27.24
N ASP A 252 6.44 3.37 -28.24
CA ASP A 252 5.22 3.83 -28.86
C ASP A 252 4.00 3.52 -27.98
N VAL A 253 3.35 4.56 -27.48
CA VAL A 253 2.13 4.48 -26.68
C VAL A 253 0.92 4.74 -27.58
N PHE A 254 -0.10 3.87 -27.45
CA PHE A 254 -1.33 3.95 -28.23
C PHE A 254 -2.54 4.08 -27.31
N TYR A 255 -3.45 4.99 -27.65
CA TYR A 255 -4.66 5.21 -26.87
C TYR A 255 -5.82 5.69 -27.76
N PRO A 256 -7.07 5.54 -27.30
CA PRO A 256 -8.24 6.01 -28.03
C PRO A 256 -8.26 7.53 -28.22
N SER A 257 -8.86 7.99 -29.33
CA SER A 257 -9.16 9.40 -29.53
C SER A 257 -10.31 9.92 -28.65
N LYS A 258 -11.10 9.01 -28.06
CA LYS A 258 -12.13 9.34 -27.06
C LYS A 258 -11.48 9.95 -25.81
N SER A 259 -12.01 11.07 -25.33
CA SER A 259 -11.61 11.65 -24.06
C SER A 259 -12.17 10.85 -22.89
N PHE A 260 -11.37 10.70 -21.83
CA PHE A 260 -11.74 10.12 -20.56
C PHE A 260 -11.69 11.17 -19.47
N SER A 261 -12.47 11.00 -18.42
CA SER A 261 -12.51 11.94 -17.29
C SER A 261 -11.19 12.00 -16.55
N ARG A 262 -10.47 10.87 -16.54
CA ARG A 262 -9.14 10.74 -15.92
C ARG A 262 -8.35 9.65 -16.64
N TYR A 263 -7.05 9.78 -16.60
CA TYR A 263 -6.09 8.73 -16.97
C TYR A 263 -5.25 8.32 -15.77
N SER A 264 -4.77 7.10 -15.78
CA SER A 264 -3.67 6.65 -14.92
C SER A 264 -2.60 6.03 -15.79
N SER A 265 -1.37 6.42 -15.59
CA SER A 265 -0.24 5.78 -16.25
C SER A 265 0.79 5.31 -15.23
N PHE A 266 1.40 4.17 -15.50
CA PHE A 266 2.55 3.65 -14.80
C PHE A 266 3.67 3.48 -15.81
N PHE A 267 4.78 4.13 -15.58
CA PHE A 267 5.98 4.03 -16.40
C PHE A 267 7.15 3.58 -15.55
N SER A 268 7.77 2.46 -15.89
CA SER A 268 9.01 2.02 -15.27
C SER A 268 10.12 1.90 -16.31
N TYR A 269 11.34 2.22 -15.89
CA TYR A 269 12.55 2.02 -16.67
C TYR A 269 13.71 1.66 -15.75
N SER A 270 14.69 0.94 -16.26
CA SER A 270 15.81 0.46 -15.46
C SER A 270 17.14 0.73 -16.14
N THR A 271 18.14 0.93 -15.31
CA THR A 271 19.56 0.85 -15.64
C THR A 271 20.17 -0.38 -14.98
N ASP A 272 21.47 -0.60 -15.06
CA ASP A 272 22.14 -1.74 -14.43
C ASP A 272 21.99 -1.76 -12.91
N THR A 273 21.89 -0.58 -12.26
CA THR A 273 21.93 -0.45 -10.79
C THR A 273 20.67 0.19 -10.19
N ARG A 274 19.75 0.66 -11.01
CA ARG A 274 18.56 1.40 -10.55
C ARG A 274 17.34 0.98 -11.34
N ARG A 275 16.21 1.00 -10.67
CA ARG A 275 14.90 0.90 -11.32
C ARG A 275 14.06 2.11 -10.92
N TYR A 276 13.51 2.77 -11.89
CA TYR A 276 12.72 4.00 -11.75
C TYR A 276 11.27 3.72 -12.06
N TYR A 277 10.39 4.40 -11.35
CA TYR A 277 8.95 4.28 -11.55
C TYR A 277 8.31 5.66 -11.46
N GLU A 278 7.32 5.89 -12.29
CA GLU A 278 6.46 7.05 -12.18
C GLU A 278 5.02 6.65 -12.41
N ILE A 279 4.14 7.01 -11.46
CA ILE A 279 2.70 6.88 -11.55
C ILE A 279 2.12 8.27 -11.73
N ARG A 280 1.23 8.46 -12.69
CA ARG A 280 0.50 9.70 -12.90
C ARG A 280 -0.99 9.43 -12.93
N ASN A 281 -1.76 10.33 -12.30
CA ASN A 281 -3.21 10.28 -12.26
C ASN A 281 -3.77 11.67 -12.59
N GLY A 282 -4.75 11.75 -13.48
CA GLY A 282 -5.36 13.02 -13.87
C GLY A 282 -5.51 13.15 -15.38
N SER A 283 -5.14 14.29 -15.94
CA SER A 283 -5.07 14.49 -17.38
C SER A 283 -4.00 13.60 -18.02
N LEU A 284 -4.19 13.25 -19.30
CA LEU A 284 -3.19 12.46 -20.02
C LEU A 284 -1.92 13.29 -20.23
N ASP A 285 -0.90 12.98 -19.47
CA ASP A 285 0.46 13.53 -19.60
C ASP A 285 1.47 12.38 -19.74
N LEU A 286 2.18 12.34 -20.85
CA LEU A 286 3.14 11.30 -21.21
C LEU A 286 4.56 11.85 -21.36
N ASP A 287 4.84 13.08 -20.91
CA ASP A 287 6.14 13.71 -20.94
C ASP A 287 6.88 13.48 -19.62
N TYR A 288 7.60 12.37 -19.52
CA TYR A 288 8.33 11.97 -18.33
C TYR A 288 9.65 12.70 -18.20
N LEU A 289 9.97 13.17 -17.00
CA LEU A 289 11.20 13.87 -16.69
C LEU A 289 12.14 12.99 -15.85
N PRO A 290 13.46 13.22 -15.89
CA PRO A 290 14.39 12.50 -15.03
C PRO A 290 14.03 12.60 -13.55
N ILE A 291 14.14 11.49 -12.84
CA ILE A 291 14.05 11.44 -11.39
C ILE A 291 15.42 11.80 -10.83
N ASN A 292 15.47 12.85 -10.00
CA ASN A 292 16.72 13.47 -9.52
C ASN A 292 16.98 13.23 -8.04
N PHE A 293 16.55 12.08 -7.52
CA PHE A 293 16.89 11.64 -6.17
C PHE A 293 17.43 10.21 -6.21
N ASP A 294 18.32 9.88 -5.29
CA ASP A 294 18.99 8.60 -5.23
C ASP A 294 19.50 8.29 -3.81
N ALA A 295 19.99 7.10 -3.59
CA ALA A 295 20.65 6.67 -2.38
C ALA A 295 21.90 5.84 -2.68
N GLU A 296 22.92 6.04 -1.84
CA GLU A 296 24.07 5.16 -1.72
C GLU A 296 23.99 4.42 -0.39
N ILE A 297 23.86 3.11 -0.41
CA ILE A 297 23.80 2.28 0.79
C ILE A 297 25.20 2.14 1.35
N VAL A 298 25.44 2.61 2.58
CA VAL A 298 26.72 2.51 3.28
C VAL A 298 26.79 1.24 4.13
N LYS A 299 25.67 0.93 4.82
CA LYS A 299 25.49 -0.29 5.59
C LYS A 299 24.09 -0.83 5.33
N SER A 300 23.97 -2.11 5.00
CA SER A 300 22.71 -2.73 4.60
C SER A 300 22.05 -3.59 5.69
N SER A 301 22.69 -3.82 6.85
CA SER A 301 22.12 -4.64 7.93
C SER A 301 20.92 -3.95 8.59
N PRO A 302 19.81 -4.65 8.87
CA PRO A 302 18.69 -4.04 9.61
C PRO A 302 19.05 -3.68 11.06
N ALA A 303 20.09 -4.30 11.64
CA ALA A 303 20.61 -3.95 12.96
C ALA A 303 21.54 -2.72 12.96
N ASP A 304 22.03 -2.30 11.79
CA ASP A 304 22.93 -1.15 11.63
C ASP A 304 22.85 -0.69 10.17
N PHE A 305 21.75 -0.02 9.82
CA PHE A 305 21.55 0.53 8.48
C PHE A 305 22.02 1.97 8.41
N SER A 306 22.67 2.32 7.29
CA SER A 306 22.92 3.71 6.94
C SER A 306 23.00 3.90 5.43
N ALA A 307 22.53 5.06 4.96
CA ALA A 307 22.59 5.45 3.55
C ALA A 307 22.86 6.95 3.39
N ASN A 308 23.49 7.32 2.29
CA ASN A 308 23.65 8.71 1.86
C ASN A 308 22.54 9.01 0.85
N PHE A 309 21.56 9.79 1.26
CA PHE A 309 20.46 10.22 0.41
C PHE A 309 20.84 11.50 -0.37
N SER A 310 20.36 11.60 -1.60
CA SER A 310 20.55 12.77 -2.47
C SER A 310 19.24 13.16 -3.16
N GLY A 311 19.12 14.46 -3.48
CA GLY A 311 17.92 15.00 -4.12
C GLY A 311 16.73 15.19 -3.19
N LYS A 312 15.57 15.53 -3.78
CA LYS A 312 14.33 15.76 -3.04
C LYS A 312 13.43 14.53 -3.16
N PHE A 313 13.14 13.88 -2.04
CA PHE A 313 12.14 12.83 -1.88
C PHE A 313 11.45 12.99 -0.53
N ASP A 314 10.35 12.31 -0.29
CA ASP A 314 9.54 12.47 0.92
C ASP A 314 9.85 11.43 1.98
N PHE A 315 9.94 10.15 1.58
CA PHE A 315 10.22 9.05 2.48
C PHE A 315 10.88 7.89 1.75
N PHE A 316 11.41 6.94 2.54
CA PHE A 316 11.95 5.69 2.02
C PHE A 316 11.22 4.48 2.55
N TYR A 317 11.36 3.37 1.81
CA TYR A 317 10.93 2.04 2.20
C TYR A 317 12.08 1.05 1.98
N ALA A 318 12.54 0.40 3.06
CA ALA A 318 13.54 -0.67 2.99
C ALA A 318 12.87 -2.02 3.28
N TYR A 319 13.19 -3.01 2.48
CA TYR A 319 12.64 -4.35 2.61
C TYR A 319 13.73 -5.38 2.81
N TYR A 320 13.63 -6.09 3.92
CA TYR A 320 14.53 -7.17 4.30
C TYR A 320 13.83 -8.52 4.25
N ARG A 321 14.59 -9.54 3.88
CA ARG A 321 14.09 -10.90 3.80
C ARG A 321 15.15 -11.88 4.29
N SER A 322 14.74 -12.94 5.03
CA SER A 322 15.62 -14.05 5.36
C SER A 322 15.85 -14.96 4.16
N LEU A 323 16.97 -15.66 4.13
CA LEU A 323 17.32 -16.60 3.07
C LEU A 323 16.30 -17.72 2.90
N ASP A 324 15.68 -18.18 4.01
CA ASP A 324 14.63 -19.20 3.97
C ASP A 324 13.24 -18.65 3.56
N GLY A 325 13.15 -17.33 3.36
CA GLY A 325 11.94 -16.65 2.93
C GLY A 325 10.79 -16.66 3.93
N LYS A 326 11.08 -16.81 5.22
CA LYS A 326 10.04 -16.86 6.26
C LYS A 326 9.99 -15.61 7.14
N THR A 327 11.06 -14.84 7.19
CA THR A 327 11.12 -13.60 7.97
C THR A 327 11.23 -12.40 7.05
N PHE A 328 10.41 -11.40 7.32
CA PHE A 328 10.30 -10.18 6.53
C PHE A 328 10.30 -8.97 7.45
N ILE A 329 11.09 -7.96 7.12
CA ILE A 329 11.06 -6.66 7.78
C ILE A 329 10.80 -5.57 6.74
N HIS A 330 9.77 -4.79 6.99
CA HIS A 330 9.38 -3.62 6.23
C HIS A 330 9.72 -2.39 7.06
N VAL A 331 10.61 -1.54 6.58
CA VAL A 331 11.03 -0.33 7.29
C VAL A 331 10.65 0.89 6.48
N TYR A 332 9.86 1.76 7.08
CA TYR A 332 9.47 3.04 6.54
C TYR A 332 10.11 4.15 7.35
N GLY A 333 10.66 5.15 6.68
CA GLY A 333 11.28 6.29 7.36
C GLY A 333 11.16 7.57 6.54
N SER A 334 11.15 8.70 7.21
CA SER A 334 11.18 10.01 6.57
C SER A 334 12.54 10.28 5.89
N LYS A 335 12.60 11.27 5.01
CA LYS A 335 13.84 11.71 4.35
C LYS A 335 14.98 12.05 5.34
N ASP A 336 14.62 12.43 6.57
CA ASP A 336 15.58 12.83 7.59
C ASP A 336 16.16 11.63 8.37
N THR A 337 15.65 10.42 8.12
CA THR A 337 16.08 9.18 8.77
C THR A 337 17.08 8.45 7.88
N ASN A 338 18.34 8.87 7.88
CA ASN A 338 19.40 8.27 7.05
C ASN A 338 20.14 7.10 7.70
N GLN A 339 19.80 6.78 8.95
CA GLN A 339 20.32 5.65 9.70
C GLN A 339 19.27 5.10 10.66
N PHE A 340 19.27 3.79 10.87
CA PHE A 340 18.42 3.13 11.86
C PHE A 340 19.01 1.80 12.34
N SER A 341 18.50 1.33 13.46
CA SER A 341 18.74 -0.01 13.99
C SER A 341 17.41 -0.61 14.44
N ILE A 342 17.06 -1.77 13.90
CA ILE A 342 15.90 -2.52 14.38
C ILE A 342 16.28 -3.21 15.70
N PRO A 343 15.54 -3.00 16.80
CA PRO A 343 15.83 -3.64 18.08
C PRO A 343 15.66 -5.17 18.02
N ASP A 344 16.40 -5.87 18.87
CA ASP A 344 16.09 -7.27 19.18
C ASP A 344 14.86 -7.32 20.11
N PHE A 345 13.75 -7.78 19.59
CA PHE A 345 12.49 -7.90 20.34
C PHE A 345 12.41 -9.16 21.22
N SER A 346 13.46 -9.98 21.28
CA SER A 346 13.51 -11.17 22.14
C SER A 346 13.40 -10.76 23.61
N GLY A 347 12.45 -11.38 24.32
CA GLY A 347 12.17 -11.02 25.72
C GLY A 347 11.27 -9.79 25.92
N ILE A 348 10.97 -9.02 24.86
CA ILE A 348 10.01 -7.90 24.90
C ILE A 348 8.60 -8.40 24.58
N VAL A 349 8.50 -9.25 23.58
CA VAL A 349 7.24 -9.90 23.15
C VAL A 349 7.42 -11.42 23.12
N PRO A 350 6.35 -12.22 23.37
CA PRO A 350 6.43 -13.67 23.36
C PRO A 350 6.43 -14.23 21.90
N LEU A 351 7.35 -13.74 21.09
CA LEU A 351 7.58 -14.22 19.73
C LEU A 351 8.98 -14.83 19.64
N PRO A 352 9.21 -15.76 18.67
CA PRO A 352 10.53 -16.28 18.42
C PRO A 352 11.54 -15.16 18.14
N LYS A 353 12.79 -15.40 18.57
CA LYS A 353 13.87 -14.46 18.32
C LYS A 353 14.06 -14.25 16.82
N LEU A 354 14.03 -12.98 16.39
CA LEU A 354 14.45 -12.60 15.05
C LEU A 354 15.98 -12.62 14.99
N ASN A 355 16.51 -13.43 14.08
CA ASN A 355 17.95 -13.39 13.82
C ASN A 355 18.22 -12.31 12.75
N LEU A 356 18.49 -11.09 13.18
CA LEU A 356 18.70 -9.95 12.28
C LEU A 356 19.92 -10.14 11.36
N SER A 357 20.89 -10.98 11.73
CA SER A 357 22.07 -11.26 10.90
C SER A 357 21.75 -12.14 9.68
N ASP A 358 20.62 -12.84 9.68
CA ASP A 358 20.22 -13.71 8.57
C ASP A 358 19.35 -12.96 7.54
N LEU A 359 19.12 -11.67 7.78
CA LEU A 359 18.32 -10.83 6.92
C LEU A 359 19.19 -10.04 5.95
N THR A 360 18.82 -10.10 4.70
CA THR A 360 19.44 -9.29 3.63
C THR A 360 18.47 -8.20 3.17
N LEU A 361 19.01 -7.04 2.88
CA LEU A 361 18.27 -5.98 2.22
C LEU A 361 17.95 -6.42 0.80
N SER A 362 16.68 -6.54 0.46
CA SER A 362 16.25 -6.91 -0.88
C SER A 362 16.15 -5.71 -1.81
N TYR A 363 15.71 -4.59 -1.27
CA TYR A 363 15.72 -3.29 -1.96
C TYR A 363 15.49 -2.13 -0.97
N LEU A 364 15.97 -0.97 -1.38
CA LEU A 364 15.67 0.33 -0.79
C LEU A 364 14.96 1.17 -1.83
N LYS A 365 13.75 1.63 -1.54
CA LYS A 365 12.93 2.45 -2.43
C LYS A 365 12.73 3.84 -1.86
N LEU A 366 13.02 4.86 -2.64
CA LEU A 366 12.73 6.25 -2.31
C LEU A 366 11.45 6.69 -3.00
N HIS A 367 10.63 7.48 -2.34
CA HIS A 367 9.35 7.97 -2.84
C HIS A 367 9.27 9.49 -2.79
N ASP A 368 8.74 10.09 -3.86
CA ASP A 368 8.41 11.50 -3.98
C ASP A 368 6.98 11.63 -4.55
N LEU A 369 6.11 12.31 -3.83
CA LEU A 369 4.68 12.43 -4.12
C LEU A 369 4.29 13.90 -4.30
N ASP A 370 3.64 14.23 -5.41
CA ASP A 370 3.08 15.57 -5.58
C ASP A 370 1.97 15.83 -4.53
N GLY A 371 2.07 16.97 -3.85
CA GLY A 371 1.10 17.35 -2.83
C GLY A 371 1.28 16.64 -1.49
N PHE A 372 2.40 15.94 -1.31
CA PHE A 372 2.77 15.41 0.00
C PHE A 372 3.05 16.58 0.94
N ASP A 373 2.27 16.66 2.02
CA ASP A 373 2.50 17.64 3.09
C ASP A 373 3.64 17.11 3.97
N GLU A 374 4.74 17.82 4.06
CA GLU A 374 5.88 17.42 4.90
C GLU A 374 5.51 17.25 6.38
N ASP A 375 4.43 17.92 6.82
CA ASP A 375 3.83 17.74 8.15
C ASP A 375 2.81 16.57 8.20
N ALA A 376 2.32 16.13 7.04
CA ALA A 376 1.46 14.97 6.92
C ALA A 376 2.35 13.74 6.78
N ASP A 377 2.55 13.16 7.86
CA ASP A 377 3.18 11.92 8.22
C ASP A 377 3.15 10.89 7.05
N TYR A 378 4.31 10.51 6.48
CA TYR A 378 4.42 9.36 5.58
C TYR A 378 3.72 8.12 6.16
N PHE A 379 3.62 8.08 7.47
CA PHE A 379 2.87 7.11 8.25
C PHE A 379 1.39 7.09 7.89
N LYS A 380 0.75 8.26 7.73
CA LYS A 380 -0.64 8.37 7.28
C LYS A 380 -0.80 7.83 5.85
N TYR A 381 0.14 8.10 4.97
CA TYR A 381 0.12 7.57 3.59
C TYR A 381 0.09 6.04 3.56
N TYR A 382 0.93 5.37 4.37
CA TYR A 382 0.97 3.90 4.40
C TYR A 382 -0.10 3.28 5.29
N SER A 383 -0.47 3.93 6.37
CA SER A 383 -1.46 3.39 7.30
C SER A 383 -2.89 3.53 6.78
N THR A 384 -3.21 4.63 6.11
CA THR A 384 -4.57 4.89 5.62
C THR A 384 -4.73 4.63 4.13
N LYS A 385 -3.60 4.45 3.37
CA LYS A 385 -3.59 4.42 1.89
C LYS A 385 -4.82 5.11 1.33
N PRO A 386 -4.85 6.44 1.25
CA PRO A 386 -5.88 7.06 0.46
C PRO A 386 -5.71 6.47 -0.93
N LEU A 387 -6.75 5.85 -1.48
CA LEU A 387 -6.77 5.36 -2.85
C LEU A 387 -6.33 6.54 -3.73
N VAL A 388 -5.03 6.57 -4.06
CA VAL A 388 -4.37 7.48 -4.98
C VAL A 388 -4.94 8.91 -4.94
N THR A 389 -4.43 9.71 -4.05
CA THR A 389 -4.71 11.16 -4.02
C THR A 389 -3.57 11.96 -4.67
N SER A 390 -2.40 11.34 -4.84
CA SER A 390 -1.28 12.01 -5.51
C SER A 390 -1.51 12.04 -7.02
N ALA A 391 -1.43 13.26 -7.59
CA ALA A 391 -1.46 13.41 -9.04
C ALA A 391 -0.24 12.74 -9.70
N ARG A 392 0.85 12.63 -8.96
CA ARG A 392 2.10 12.02 -9.41
C ARG A 392 2.87 11.41 -8.25
N GLU A 393 3.36 10.20 -8.45
CA GLU A 393 4.29 9.51 -7.55
C GLU A 393 5.52 9.06 -8.35
N ARG A 394 6.71 9.37 -7.83
CA ARG A 394 8.00 8.96 -8.41
C ARG A 394 8.75 8.10 -7.41
N MET A 395 9.39 7.06 -7.90
CA MET A 395 10.10 6.11 -7.06
C MET A 395 11.42 5.69 -7.71
N VAL A 396 12.43 5.46 -6.86
CA VAL A 396 13.71 4.87 -7.26
C VAL A 396 13.97 3.65 -6.38
N ASP A 397 14.10 2.48 -6.99
CA ASP A 397 14.65 1.29 -6.34
C ASP A 397 16.16 1.28 -6.50
N VAL A 398 16.85 1.29 -5.39
CA VAL A 398 18.29 1.05 -5.31
C VAL A 398 18.49 -0.47 -5.22
N LEU A 399 19.10 -1.04 -6.24
CA LEU A 399 19.41 -2.46 -6.30
C LEU A 399 20.81 -2.69 -5.70
N GLU A 400 20.94 -3.72 -4.82
CA GLU A 400 22.26 -4.21 -4.37
C GLU A 400 22.87 -5.18 -5.37
#